data_3c682d0c7e077905d6d30e3c4df3eff7
#
_entry.id   3c682d0c7e077905d6d30e3c4df3eff7
#
_cell.length_a   1.000
_cell.length_b   1.000
_cell.length_c   1.000
_cell.angle_alpha   90.00
_cell.angle_beta   90.00
_cell.angle_gamma   90.00
#
_symmetry.space_group_name_H-M   'P 1'
#
loop_
_entity.id
_entity.type
_entity.pdbx_description
1 polymer ?
#
loop_
_entity_poly.entity_id
_entity_poly.type
_entity_poly.pdbx_seq_one_letter_code
_entity_poly.pdbx_strand_id
1 'polypeptide(L)'
;TLPGVTPEQDLTVRAARLLAEETGCRLGVDIAIDKRIPMGAGLGGGSSDAATMLLGLNRLWDLRLTRRQLMRLAVRLGADVPFFVFGRTAYATGIGEKLQALPLPPALHVIVVPPVPVSTAGVFSAPGLTRDTKPLTISGLSRESSARRGRNDLEPVVCAANPAVAAALSALGQAAKHVGLDAGSARMTGSGSCVFLPVP
;
A
#
# COMPACT_ATOMS: atom_id res chain seq x y z
N THR A 1 -0.15 15.18 16.57
CA THR A 1 0.07 13.74 16.84
C THR A 1 -1.17 12.95 16.41
N LEU A 2 -0.97 11.81 15.77
CA LEU A 2 -2.06 10.91 15.38
C LEU A 2 -2.59 10.19 16.63
N PRO A 3 -3.91 10.09 16.83
CA PRO A 3 -4.48 9.39 17.98
C PRO A 3 -3.98 7.94 18.04
N GLY A 4 -3.44 7.52 19.19
CA GLY A 4 -2.95 6.15 19.42
C GLY A 4 -1.63 5.79 18.75
N VAL A 5 -0.92 6.76 18.15
CA VAL A 5 0.39 6.56 17.53
C VAL A 5 1.43 7.41 18.25
N THR A 6 2.46 6.77 18.80
CA THR A 6 3.57 7.51 19.40
C THR A 6 4.51 8.07 18.31
N PRO A 7 5.30 9.11 18.59
CA PRO A 7 6.28 9.62 17.62
C PRO A 7 7.27 8.56 17.11
N GLU A 8 7.59 7.55 17.91
CA GLU A 8 8.48 6.44 17.55
C GLU A 8 7.83 5.45 16.59
N GLN A 9 6.50 5.38 16.60
CA GLN A 9 5.69 4.54 15.71
C GLN A 9 5.28 5.28 14.42
N ASP A 10 5.25 6.61 14.47
CA ASP A 10 4.87 7.44 13.34
C ASP A 10 5.91 7.35 12.22
N LEU A 11 5.51 6.83 11.06
CA LEU A 11 6.40 6.64 9.92
C LEU A 11 6.96 7.95 9.36
N THR A 12 6.26 9.07 9.52
CA THR A 12 6.77 10.38 9.07
C THR A 12 7.88 10.88 9.98
N VAL A 13 7.72 10.74 11.29
CA VAL A 13 8.78 11.06 12.28
C VAL A 13 9.98 10.15 12.08
N ARG A 14 9.75 8.86 11.91
CA ARG A 14 10.80 7.88 11.62
C ARG A 14 11.55 8.20 10.33
N ALA A 15 10.84 8.63 9.29
CA ALA A 15 11.46 9.03 8.02
C ALA A 15 12.35 10.25 8.18
N ALA A 16 11.91 11.27 8.93
CA ALA A 16 12.71 12.46 9.21
C ALA A 16 13.98 12.11 10.01
N ARG A 17 13.85 11.33 11.09
CA ARG A 17 14.99 10.88 11.91
C ARG A 17 15.98 10.06 11.09
N LEU A 18 15.49 9.07 10.33
CA LEU A 18 16.33 8.24 9.48
C LEU A 18 17.13 9.07 8.47
N LEU A 19 16.47 10.04 7.83
CA LEU A 19 17.13 10.88 6.83
C LEU A 19 18.20 11.79 7.48
N ALA A 20 17.90 12.36 8.65
CA ALA A 20 18.87 13.17 9.42
C ALA A 20 20.09 12.35 9.84
N GLU A 21 19.88 11.15 10.38
CA GLU A 21 20.95 10.23 10.80
C GLU A 21 21.86 9.83 9.64
N GLU A 22 21.28 9.42 8.49
CA GLU A 22 22.02 8.93 7.33
C GLU A 22 22.82 10.04 6.60
N THR A 23 22.40 11.28 6.76
CA THR A 23 23.03 12.42 6.07
C THR A 23 23.85 13.31 7.00
N GLY A 24 23.78 13.10 8.32
CA GLY A 24 24.35 13.99 9.32
C GLY A 24 23.68 15.36 9.39
N CYS A 25 22.49 15.51 8.81
CA CYS A 25 21.73 16.75 8.82
C CYS A 25 21.26 17.10 10.23
N ARG A 26 21.51 18.35 10.66
CA ARG A 26 21.14 18.85 12.00
C ARG A 26 19.91 19.79 11.96
N LEU A 27 19.30 19.97 10.79
CA LEU A 27 18.11 20.79 10.66
C LEU A 27 16.90 20.08 11.26
N GLY A 28 16.05 20.84 11.96
CA GLY A 28 14.77 20.37 12.45
C GLY A 28 13.66 20.51 11.41
N VAL A 29 12.49 19.97 11.75
CA VAL A 29 11.25 20.12 10.98
C VAL A 29 10.05 19.99 11.91
N ASP A 30 9.05 20.84 11.71
CA ASP A 30 7.72 20.67 12.28
C ASP A 30 6.83 19.90 11.32
N ILE A 31 6.20 18.84 11.82
CA ILE A 31 5.39 17.91 11.01
C ILE A 31 3.93 18.05 11.42
N ALA A 32 3.08 18.47 10.48
CA ALA A 32 1.63 18.44 10.61
C ALA A 32 1.04 17.45 9.61
N ILE A 33 0.16 16.56 10.07
CA ILE A 33 -0.48 15.52 9.24
C ILE A 33 -2.00 15.71 9.31
N ASP A 34 -2.63 15.92 8.16
CA ASP A 34 -4.07 15.79 7.96
C ASP A 34 -4.37 14.39 7.41
N LYS A 35 -4.69 13.46 8.32
CA LYS A 35 -4.86 12.04 7.98
C LYS A 35 -6.23 11.76 7.39
N ARG A 36 -6.29 11.63 6.06
CA ARG A 36 -7.52 11.34 5.31
C ARG A 36 -7.68 9.86 4.96
N ILE A 37 -6.57 9.18 4.66
CA ILE A 37 -6.59 7.75 4.40
C ILE A 37 -6.61 7.01 5.74
N PRO A 38 -7.60 6.14 6.01
CA PRO A 38 -7.70 5.40 7.26
C PRO A 38 -6.47 4.55 7.55
N MET A 39 -6.08 4.47 8.82
CA MET A 39 -4.98 3.59 9.25
C MET A 39 -5.43 2.12 9.22
N GLY A 40 -4.53 1.21 8.86
CA GLY A 40 -4.81 -0.23 8.83
C GLY A 40 -5.83 -0.65 7.77
N ALA A 41 -6.02 0.16 6.72
CA ALA A 41 -7.01 -0.06 5.67
C ALA A 41 -6.45 -0.74 4.40
N GLY A 42 -5.16 -1.08 4.37
CA GLY A 42 -4.53 -1.69 3.19
C GLY A 42 -4.33 -0.75 1.99
N LEU A 43 -4.44 0.58 2.21
CA LEU A 43 -4.29 1.59 1.16
C LEU A 43 -2.90 2.24 1.13
N GLY A 44 -1.98 1.81 1.98
CA GLY A 44 -0.60 2.31 2.00
C GLY A 44 -0.43 3.77 2.46
N GLY A 45 -1.44 4.38 3.12
CA GLY A 45 -1.42 5.79 3.49
C GLY A 45 -0.21 6.19 4.33
N GLY A 46 0.13 5.43 5.38
CA GLY A 46 1.31 5.69 6.21
C GLY A 46 2.62 5.58 5.43
N SER A 47 2.72 4.61 4.51
CA SER A 47 3.89 4.45 3.64
C SER A 47 4.01 5.61 2.63
N SER A 48 2.89 6.11 2.13
CA SER A 48 2.84 7.31 1.29
C SER A 48 3.30 8.55 2.05
N ASP A 49 2.83 8.72 3.29
CA ASP A 49 3.22 9.83 4.15
C ASP A 49 4.75 9.81 4.41
N ALA A 50 5.31 8.63 4.75
CA ALA A 50 6.75 8.44 4.96
C ALA A 50 7.57 8.75 3.69
N ALA A 51 7.12 8.28 2.53
CA ALA A 51 7.78 8.56 1.26
C ALA A 51 7.77 10.07 0.94
N THR A 52 6.65 10.73 1.20
CA THR A 52 6.51 12.19 1.05
C THR A 52 7.48 12.92 1.96
N MET A 53 7.64 12.45 3.21
CA MET A 53 8.63 13.02 4.13
C MET A 53 10.06 12.86 3.61
N LEU A 54 10.45 11.67 3.13
CA LEU A 54 11.78 11.46 2.54
C LEU A 54 12.05 12.39 1.35
N LEU A 55 11.09 12.49 0.44
CA LEU A 55 11.21 13.33 -0.76
C LEU A 55 11.20 14.83 -0.40
N GLY A 56 10.29 15.24 0.47
CA GLY A 56 10.13 16.63 0.90
C GLY A 56 11.35 17.14 1.67
N LEU A 57 11.83 16.37 2.65
CA LEU A 57 12.99 16.74 3.45
C LEU A 57 14.29 16.69 2.66
N ASN A 58 14.44 15.76 1.72
CA ASN A 58 15.58 15.74 0.81
C ASN A 58 15.71 17.07 0.06
N ARG A 59 14.56 17.66 -0.32
CA ARG A 59 14.52 18.98 -0.99
C ARG A 59 14.68 20.13 0.01
N LEU A 60 13.94 20.10 1.13
CA LEU A 60 13.94 21.14 2.13
C LEU A 60 15.31 21.36 2.78
N TRP A 61 16.02 20.28 3.04
CA TRP A 61 17.36 20.28 3.65
C TRP A 61 18.51 20.31 2.63
N ASP A 62 18.22 20.44 1.32
CA ASP A 62 19.16 20.44 0.19
C ASP A 62 20.16 19.27 0.22
N LEU A 63 19.68 18.06 0.55
CA LEU A 63 20.54 16.88 0.72
C LEU A 63 20.99 16.28 -0.61
N ARG A 64 20.29 16.56 -1.70
CA ARG A 64 20.63 16.14 -3.08
C ARG A 64 20.72 14.63 -3.27
N LEU A 65 20.05 13.85 -2.42
CA LEU A 65 19.99 12.40 -2.60
C LEU A 65 19.20 12.05 -3.86
N THR A 66 19.72 11.10 -4.61
CA THR A 66 19.03 10.53 -5.77
C THR A 66 17.80 9.70 -5.33
N ARG A 67 16.82 9.56 -6.22
CA ARG A 67 15.65 8.70 -5.94
C ARG A 67 16.06 7.28 -5.52
N ARG A 68 17.10 6.71 -6.13
CA ARG A 68 17.62 5.39 -5.79
C ARG A 68 18.19 5.33 -4.37
N GLN A 69 18.83 6.38 -3.89
CA GLN A 69 19.31 6.46 -2.51
C GLN A 69 18.14 6.57 -1.54
N LEU A 70 17.14 7.40 -1.83
CA LEU A 70 15.92 7.50 -1.03
C LEU A 70 15.15 6.17 -0.98
N MET A 71 15.04 5.43 -2.08
CA MET A 71 14.41 4.11 -2.10
C MET A 71 15.13 3.11 -1.19
N ARG A 72 16.48 3.14 -1.11
CA ARG A 72 17.23 2.28 -0.17
C ARG A 72 16.94 2.62 1.29
N LEU A 73 16.78 3.89 1.62
CA LEU A 73 16.37 4.31 2.96
C LEU A 73 14.91 3.92 3.25
N ALA A 74 14.04 4.08 2.26
CA ALA A 74 12.62 3.78 2.35
C ALA A 74 12.33 2.33 2.77
N VAL A 75 13.12 1.35 2.32
CA VAL A 75 12.97 -0.07 2.71
C VAL A 75 13.06 -0.25 4.24
N ARG A 76 13.89 0.55 4.92
CA ARG A 76 14.07 0.48 6.38
C ARG A 76 12.86 0.99 7.16
N LEU A 77 11.99 1.76 6.52
CA LEU A 77 10.74 2.26 7.11
C LEU A 77 9.58 1.28 6.93
N GLY A 78 9.56 0.58 5.80
CA GLY A 78 8.54 -0.42 5.48
C GLY A 78 8.60 -0.88 4.02
N ALA A 79 8.06 -2.07 3.75
CA ALA A 79 8.12 -2.72 2.44
C ALA A 79 7.46 -1.90 1.32
N ASP A 80 6.37 -1.17 1.63
CA ASP A 80 5.61 -0.38 0.66
C ASP A 80 6.18 1.03 0.44
N VAL A 81 7.03 1.55 1.35
CA VAL A 81 7.56 2.93 1.25
C VAL A 81 8.36 3.16 -0.03
N PRO A 82 9.21 2.21 -0.50
CA PRO A 82 9.92 2.36 -1.77
C PRO A 82 9.01 2.57 -2.97
N PHE A 83 7.83 1.93 -3.00
CA PHE A 83 6.85 2.08 -4.08
C PHE A 83 6.39 3.54 -4.20
N PHE A 84 6.08 4.20 -3.08
CA PHE A 84 5.66 5.60 -3.07
C PHE A 84 6.81 6.54 -3.42
N VAL A 85 8.06 6.25 -3.01
CA VAL A 85 9.25 6.98 -3.46
C VAL A 85 9.47 6.77 -4.96
N PHE A 86 9.22 5.57 -5.49
CA PHE A 86 9.31 5.28 -6.93
C PHE A 86 8.32 6.10 -7.76
N GLY A 87 7.09 6.31 -7.24
CA GLY A 87 6.11 7.26 -7.76
C GLY A 87 5.49 6.88 -9.11
N ARG A 88 5.44 5.60 -9.44
CA ARG A 88 4.82 5.07 -10.67
C ARG A 88 4.18 3.72 -10.39
N THR A 89 3.18 3.36 -11.18
CA THR A 89 2.68 1.98 -11.23
C THR A 89 3.82 1.03 -11.54
N ALA A 90 3.95 -0.02 -10.75
CA ALA A 90 5.06 -0.94 -10.83
C ALA A 90 4.64 -2.39 -10.57
N TYR A 91 5.36 -3.30 -11.18
CA TYR A 91 5.44 -4.68 -10.76
C TYR A 91 6.50 -4.78 -9.64
N ALA A 92 6.08 -5.31 -8.48
CA ALA A 92 6.93 -5.43 -7.32
C ALA A 92 7.30 -6.89 -7.06
N THR A 93 8.54 -7.14 -6.68
CA THR A 93 9.04 -8.46 -6.26
C THR A 93 9.88 -8.32 -4.99
N GLY A 94 10.32 -9.46 -4.45
CA GLY A 94 10.95 -9.49 -3.13
C GLY A 94 9.90 -9.31 -2.04
N ILE A 95 10.17 -8.44 -1.07
CA ILE A 95 9.17 -8.00 -0.07
C ILE A 95 8.34 -6.80 -0.56
N GLY A 96 8.53 -6.33 -1.81
CA GLY A 96 7.92 -5.15 -2.41
C GLY A 96 8.93 -4.07 -2.83
N GLU A 97 10.22 -4.27 -2.55
CA GLU A 97 11.29 -3.29 -2.77
C GLU A 97 11.87 -3.30 -4.19
N LYS A 98 11.74 -4.42 -4.93
CA LYS A 98 12.24 -4.54 -6.31
C LYS A 98 11.15 -4.13 -7.27
N LEU A 99 11.24 -2.90 -7.76
CA LEU A 99 10.20 -2.26 -8.54
C LEU A 99 10.60 -2.13 -10.01
N GLN A 100 9.72 -2.62 -10.88
CA GLN A 100 9.81 -2.41 -12.32
C GLN A 100 8.59 -1.64 -12.79
N ALA A 101 8.78 -0.50 -13.47
CA ALA A 101 7.68 0.31 -13.97
C ALA A 101 6.77 -0.53 -14.88
N LEU A 102 5.48 -0.46 -14.64
CA LEU A 102 4.45 -1.12 -15.42
C LEU A 102 3.47 -0.04 -15.91
N PRO A 103 3.52 0.36 -17.18
CA PRO A 103 2.61 1.35 -17.73
C PRO A 103 1.22 0.72 -17.88
N LEU A 104 0.31 1.05 -16.96
CA LEU A 104 -1.11 0.72 -17.05
C LEU A 104 -1.90 1.96 -17.43
N PRO A 105 -3.02 1.82 -18.16
CA PRO A 105 -3.92 2.93 -18.40
C PRO A 105 -4.51 3.44 -17.08
N PRO A 106 -4.85 4.72 -16.98
CA PRO A 106 -5.62 5.24 -15.84
C PRO A 106 -6.91 4.45 -15.67
N ALA A 107 -7.28 4.17 -14.45
CA ALA A 107 -8.53 3.49 -14.11
C ALA A 107 -9.16 4.15 -12.90
N LEU A 108 -10.49 4.21 -12.89
CA LEU A 108 -11.24 4.60 -11.70
C LEU A 108 -11.47 3.39 -10.82
N HIS A 109 -11.57 3.63 -9.52
CA HIS A 109 -11.81 2.59 -8.54
C HIS A 109 -12.87 3.04 -7.54
N VAL A 110 -13.88 2.22 -7.33
CA VAL A 110 -14.76 2.34 -6.17
C VAL A 110 -14.06 1.67 -5.00
N ILE A 111 -13.94 2.36 -3.88
CA ILE A 111 -13.31 1.85 -2.65
C ILE A 111 -14.36 1.82 -1.54
N VAL A 112 -14.50 0.67 -0.90
CA VAL A 112 -15.32 0.52 0.32
C VAL A 112 -14.39 0.30 1.49
N VAL A 113 -14.62 1.05 2.58
CA VAL A 113 -13.82 1.01 3.81
C VAL A 113 -14.64 0.34 4.90
N PRO A 114 -14.45 -0.97 5.17
CA PRO A 114 -15.10 -1.62 6.32
C PRO A 114 -14.65 -0.98 7.64
N PRO A 115 -15.53 -0.83 8.62
CA PRO A 115 -15.23 -0.16 9.88
C PRO A 115 -14.45 -1.07 10.87
N VAL A 116 -13.48 -1.83 10.35
CA VAL A 116 -12.67 -2.77 11.13
C VAL A 116 -11.19 -2.60 10.75
N PRO A 117 -10.29 -2.43 11.71
CA PRO A 117 -8.86 -2.47 11.46
C PRO A 117 -8.40 -3.91 11.27
N VAL A 118 -7.44 -4.13 10.37
CA VAL A 118 -6.80 -5.44 10.16
C VAL A 118 -5.31 -5.35 10.49
N SER A 119 -4.85 -6.25 11.36
CA SER A 119 -3.44 -6.35 11.71
C SER A 119 -2.66 -7.04 10.59
N THR A 120 -1.84 -6.29 9.86
CA THR A 120 -0.97 -6.83 8.81
C THR A 120 -0.09 -7.99 9.33
N ALA A 121 0.53 -7.83 10.51
CA ALA A 121 1.34 -8.88 11.11
C ALA A 121 0.52 -10.14 11.41
N GLY A 122 -0.71 -9.97 11.95
CA GLY A 122 -1.62 -11.08 12.22
C GLY A 122 -2.01 -11.85 10.95
N VAL A 123 -2.26 -11.15 9.85
CA VAL A 123 -2.59 -11.78 8.56
C VAL A 123 -1.40 -12.59 8.02
N PHE A 124 -0.20 -12.02 8.05
CA PHE A 124 1.00 -12.72 7.58
C PHE A 124 1.40 -13.92 8.44
N SER A 125 1.03 -13.95 9.71
CA SER A 125 1.27 -15.09 10.63
C SER A 125 0.15 -16.12 10.63
N ALA A 126 -0.96 -15.88 9.93
CA ALA A 126 -2.10 -16.78 9.93
C ALA A 126 -1.76 -18.16 9.31
N PRO A 127 -2.16 -19.27 9.97
CA PRO A 127 -1.81 -20.63 9.50
C PRO A 127 -2.50 -20.98 8.18
N GLY A 128 -3.65 -20.38 7.86
CA GLY A 128 -4.39 -20.62 6.62
C GLY A 128 -3.91 -19.79 5.42
N LEU A 129 -2.83 -19.01 5.56
CA LEU A 129 -2.33 -18.18 4.47
C LEU A 129 -1.65 -19.06 3.38
N THR A 130 -2.14 -18.92 2.14
CA THR A 130 -1.52 -19.52 0.95
C THR A 130 -0.16 -18.84 0.69
N ARG A 131 0.91 -19.63 0.56
CA ARG A 131 2.29 -19.13 0.40
C ARG A 131 3.00 -19.62 -0.84
N ASP A 132 2.37 -20.47 -1.62
CA ASP A 132 2.91 -21.19 -2.78
C ASP A 132 2.26 -20.79 -4.10
N THR A 133 1.51 -19.70 -4.10
CA THR A 133 0.94 -19.12 -5.32
C THR A 133 2.06 -18.77 -6.30
N LYS A 134 1.98 -19.32 -7.51
CA LYS A 134 2.96 -19.03 -8.57
C LYS A 134 2.97 -17.55 -8.92
N PRO A 135 4.15 -16.90 -8.96
CA PRO A 135 4.25 -15.51 -9.37
C PRO A 135 3.69 -15.28 -10.77
N LEU A 136 2.98 -14.18 -10.97
CA LEU A 136 2.60 -13.72 -12.30
C LEU A 136 3.84 -13.18 -13.02
N THR A 137 3.97 -13.46 -14.31
CA THR A 137 5.03 -12.87 -15.13
C THR A 137 4.54 -11.57 -15.75
N ILE A 138 5.44 -10.59 -15.95
CA ILE A 138 5.10 -9.31 -16.58
C ILE A 138 4.53 -9.51 -17.98
N SER A 139 5.02 -10.49 -18.73
CA SER A 139 4.48 -10.85 -20.05
C SER A 139 3.03 -11.37 -20.01
N GLY A 140 2.59 -11.91 -18.85
CA GLY A 140 1.19 -12.30 -18.62
C GLY A 140 0.28 -11.14 -18.20
N LEU A 141 0.84 -9.97 -17.91
CA LEU A 141 0.13 -8.75 -17.54
C LEU A 141 -0.11 -7.89 -18.79
N SER A 142 -0.89 -8.39 -19.77
CA SER A 142 -1.31 -7.58 -20.91
C SER A 142 -2.25 -6.43 -20.46
N ARG A 143 -2.28 -5.33 -21.25
CA ARG A 143 -3.03 -4.10 -20.92
C ARG A 143 -4.48 -4.30 -20.52
N GLU A 144 -5.14 -5.35 -21.05
CA GLU A 144 -6.55 -5.62 -20.80
C GLU A 144 -6.82 -6.59 -19.64
N SER A 145 -5.83 -7.37 -19.23
CA SER A 145 -6.01 -8.46 -18.27
C SER A 145 -5.34 -8.25 -16.91
N SER A 146 -4.45 -7.27 -16.79
CA SER A 146 -3.63 -7.09 -15.58
C SER A 146 -4.44 -6.78 -14.32
N ALA A 147 -5.50 -5.97 -14.46
CA ALA A 147 -6.41 -5.67 -13.35
C ALA A 147 -7.32 -6.85 -13.00
N ARG A 148 -7.51 -7.82 -13.93
CA ARG A 148 -8.45 -8.95 -13.77
C ARG A 148 -7.80 -10.27 -13.35
N ARG A 149 -6.48 -10.43 -13.50
CA ARG A 149 -5.78 -11.72 -13.29
C ARG A 149 -5.05 -11.86 -11.97
N GLY A 150 -4.85 -10.79 -11.22
CA GLY A 150 -4.23 -10.87 -9.91
C GLY A 150 -5.23 -11.42 -8.88
N ARG A 151 -4.72 -12.19 -7.91
CA ARG A 151 -5.45 -12.54 -6.68
C ARG A 151 -4.69 -11.99 -5.49
N ASN A 152 -5.40 -11.76 -4.41
CA ASN A 152 -4.82 -11.40 -3.13
C ASN A 152 -4.89 -12.62 -2.20
N ASP A 153 -3.75 -13.28 -1.97
CA ASP A 153 -3.69 -14.48 -1.12
C ASP A 153 -4.02 -14.19 0.35
N LEU A 154 -3.97 -12.91 0.77
CA LEU A 154 -4.37 -12.47 2.11
C LEU A 154 -5.89 -12.39 2.26
N GLU A 155 -6.63 -12.17 1.17
CA GLU A 155 -8.09 -11.94 1.17
C GLU A 155 -8.89 -13.08 1.83
N PRO A 156 -8.67 -14.37 1.53
CA PRO A 156 -9.43 -15.45 2.14
C PRO A 156 -9.25 -15.50 3.67
N VAL A 157 -8.03 -15.28 4.14
CA VAL A 157 -7.71 -15.29 5.58
C VAL A 157 -8.36 -14.12 6.30
N VAL A 158 -8.30 -12.94 5.70
CA VAL A 158 -8.92 -11.74 6.28
C VAL A 158 -10.43 -11.85 6.30
N CYS A 159 -11.05 -12.31 5.20
CA CYS A 159 -12.49 -12.51 5.12
C CYS A 159 -13.00 -13.56 6.13
N ALA A 160 -12.25 -14.64 6.36
CA ALA A 160 -12.60 -15.64 7.35
C ALA A 160 -12.56 -15.07 8.78
N ALA A 161 -11.60 -14.20 9.08
CA ALA A 161 -11.45 -13.58 10.41
C ALA A 161 -12.31 -12.34 10.61
N ASN A 162 -12.77 -11.69 9.54
CA ASN A 162 -13.46 -10.40 9.60
C ASN A 162 -14.74 -10.40 8.74
N PRO A 163 -15.89 -10.77 9.29
CA PRO A 163 -17.16 -10.83 8.53
C PRO A 163 -17.53 -9.52 7.84
N ALA A 164 -17.15 -8.36 8.40
CA ALA A 164 -17.42 -7.06 7.81
C ALA A 164 -16.69 -6.86 6.48
N VAL A 165 -15.45 -7.39 6.35
CA VAL A 165 -14.68 -7.35 5.11
C VAL A 165 -15.31 -8.28 4.07
N ALA A 166 -15.70 -9.49 4.48
CA ALA A 166 -16.40 -10.45 3.63
C ALA A 166 -17.72 -9.90 3.09
N ALA A 167 -18.51 -9.25 3.94
CA ALA A 167 -19.77 -8.61 3.58
C ALA A 167 -19.54 -7.46 2.57
N ALA A 168 -18.56 -6.60 2.81
CA ALA A 168 -18.22 -5.51 1.90
C ALA A 168 -17.76 -6.02 0.53
N LEU A 169 -16.93 -7.07 0.49
CA LEU A 169 -16.49 -7.71 -0.75
C LEU A 169 -17.65 -8.30 -1.52
N SER A 170 -18.54 -9.04 -0.83
CA SER A 170 -19.75 -9.62 -1.45
C SER A 170 -20.67 -8.54 -2.00
N ALA A 171 -20.95 -7.48 -1.23
CA ALA A 171 -21.82 -6.38 -1.68
C ALA A 171 -21.24 -5.66 -2.90
N LEU A 172 -19.91 -5.41 -2.91
CA LEU A 172 -19.25 -4.78 -4.04
C LEU A 172 -19.25 -5.67 -5.29
N GLY A 173 -19.09 -7.00 -5.12
CA GLY A 173 -19.22 -7.97 -6.21
C GLY A 173 -20.64 -8.06 -6.77
N GLN A 174 -21.68 -7.96 -5.94
CA GLN A 174 -23.05 -7.88 -6.37
C GLN A 174 -23.32 -6.58 -7.14
N ALA A 175 -22.85 -5.45 -6.64
CA ALA A 175 -22.95 -4.16 -7.33
C ALA A 175 -22.27 -4.21 -8.72
N ALA A 176 -21.11 -4.86 -8.81
CA ALA A 176 -20.43 -5.08 -10.10
C ALA A 176 -21.32 -5.78 -11.13
N LYS A 177 -22.00 -6.87 -10.72
CA LYS A 177 -22.93 -7.60 -11.61
C LYS A 177 -24.09 -6.73 -12.11
N HIS A 178 -24.64 -5.89 -11.24
CA HIS A 178 -25.75 -5.00 -11.62
C HIS A 178 -25.37 -3.98 -12.71
N VAL A 179 -24.09 -3.63 -12.80
CA VAL A 179 -23.58 -2.71 -13.84
C VAL A 179 -22.86 -3.45 -14.98
N GLY A 180 -23.06 -4.76 -15.10
CA GLY A 180 -22.49 -5.57 -16.18
C GLY A 180 -21.01 -5.90 -16.05
N LEU A 181 -20.42 -5.71 -14.86
CA LEU A 181 -19.03 -6.08 -14.56
C LEU A 181 -18.95 -7.48 -13.95
N ASP A 182 -17.79 -8.12 -14.07
CA ASP A 182 -17.54 -9.39 -13.40
C ASP A 182 -17.43 -9.17 -11.87
N ALA A 183 -18.21 -9.95 -11.11
CA ALA A 183 -18.17 -9.90 -9.65
C ALA A 183 -16.77 -10.21 -9.06
N GLY A 184 -16.00 -11.06 -9.73
CA GLY A 184 -14.62 -11.38 -9.35
C GLY A 184 -13.64 -10.23 -9.56
N SER A 185 -14.08 -9.10 -10.13
CA SER A 185 -13.28 -7.88 -10.21
C SER A 185 -13.21 -7.12 -8.89
N ALA A 186 -14.16 -7.35 -7.96
CA ALA A 186 -14.08 -6.82 -6.61
C ALA A 186 -13.02 -7.57 -5.80
N ARG A 187 -12.13 -6.87 -5.12
CA ARG A 187 -10.99 -7.45 -4.37
C ARG A 187 -10.63 -6.63 -3.15
N MET A 188 -10.00 -7.30 -2.19
CA MET A 188 -9.37 -6.63 -1.06
C MET A 188 -8.02 -6.03 -1.47
N THR A 189 -7.68 -4.84 -0.97
CA THR A 189 -6.39 -4.19 -1.20
C THR A 189 -5.40 -4.50 -0.07
N GLY A 190 -4.17 -4.86 -0.43
CA GLY A 190 -3.10 -5.17 0.52
C GLY A 190 -3.52 -6.21 1.56
N SER A 191 -3.24 -5.94 2.83
CA SER A 191 -3.66 -6.77 3.98
C SER A 191 -5.07 -6.44 4.49
N GLY A 192 -5.84 -5.62 3.78
CA GLY A 192 -7.19 -5.17 4.18
C GLY A 192 -7.10 -3.98 5.15
N SER A 193 -8.24 -3.48 5.57
CA SER A 193 -9.63 -3.97 5.41
C SER A 193 -10.32 -3.53 4.11
N CYS A 194 -9.83 -2.51 3.41
CA CYS A 194 -10.51 -1.97 2.23
C CYS A 194 -10.67 -2.98 1.11
N VAL A 195 -11.80 -2.88 0.43
CA VAL A 195 -12.09 -3.59 -0.82
C VAL A 195 -12.30 -2.58 -1.95
N PHE A 196 -11.96 -2.97 -3.16
CA PHE A 196 -12.06 -2.09 -4.32
C PHE A 196 -12.61 -2.81 -5.55
N LEU A 197 -13.19 -2.02 -6.44
CA LEU A 197 -13.67 -2.45 -7.75
C LEU A 197 -13.14 -1.48 -8.81
N PRO A 198 -12.35 -1.95 -9.79
CA PRO A 198 -12.06 -1.16 -10.98
C PRO A 198 -13.32 -0.93 -11.78
N VAL A 199 -13.57 0.33 -12.19
CA VAL A 199 -14.69 0.70 -13.05
C VAL A 199 -14.17 1.29 -14.36
N PRO A 200 -14.91 1.17 -15.47
CA PRO A 200 -14.54 1.72 -16.78
C PRO A 200 -14.31 3.23 -16.75
#